data_1026d38539e192aeeff7c527acc7f4c8
#
_entry.id   1026d38539e192aeeff7c527acc7f4c8
#
_cell.length_a   1.000
_cell.length_b   1.000
_cell.length_c   1.000
_cell.angle_alpha   90.00
_cell.angle_beta   90.00
_cell.angle_gamma   90.00
#
_symmetry.space_group_name_H-M   'P 1'
#
loop_
_entity.id
_entity.type
_entity.pdbx_description
1 polymer ?
#
loop_
_entity_poly.entity_id
_entity_poly.type
_entity_poly.pdbx_seq_one_letter_code
_entity_poly.pdbx_strand_id
1 'polypeptide(L)'
;MKKHLLAAGILLAFASVCFAQPAAQATASPSPKPKPAMSKAQILKTLSAAEKKLWDAFKNKDPKPFKSGLAADAFAISENGIEKKEDTVKMIPTAPCEIKSYELSDWKLTMLSSSTALVTYKGKTDGTCAGKAIPTVWCSTIYANRGGKWLAVFHQETPTK
;
A
#
# COMPACT_ATOMS: atom_id res chain seq x y z
N MET A 1 -17.96 -10.54 74.57
CA MET A 1 -19.01 -9.87 75.39
C MET A 1 -20.02 -9.27 74.44
N LYS A 2 -21.24 -9.67 74.65
CA LYS A 2 -22.53 -9.35 74.04
C LYS A 2 -22.75 -7.87 73.79
N LYS A 3 -23.43 -7.48 72.66
CA LYS A 3 -24.71 -6.79 72.75
C LYS A 3 -25.40 -6.77 71.38
N HIS A 4 -26.57 -7.40 71.31
CA HIS A 4 -27.59 -7.32 70.29
C HIS A 4 -28.28 -5.94 70.40
N LEU A 5 -28.70 -5.37 69.26
CA LEU A 5 -29.84 -4.44 69.20
C LEU A 5 -30.55 -4.65 67.86
N LEU A 6 -31.81 -5.09 67.97
CA LEU A 6 -32.87 -5.09 66.98
C LEU A 6 -33.41 -3.68 66.81
N ALA A 7 -33.74 -3.29 65.58
CA ALA A 7 -34.78 -2.29 65.27
C ALA A 7 -35.25 -2.51 63.84
N ALA A 8 -36.36 -3.13 63.70
CA ALA A 8 -37.69 -2.69 63.24
C ALA A 8 -37.74 -2.06 61.85
N GLY A 9 -38.50 -2.75 60.98
CA GLY A 9 -38.72 -2.43 59.61
C GLY A 9 -39.60 -1.22 59.33
N ILE A 10 -39.46 -0.75 58.10
CA ILE A 10 -40.49 0.05 57.39
C ILE A 10 -40.47 -0.45 55.95
N LEU A 11 -41.55 -1.17 55.54
CA LEU A 11 -41.82 -1.50 54.14
C LEU A 11 -42.37 -0.21 53.48
N LEU A 12 -41.62 0.37 52.60
CA LEU A 12 -42.13 1.36 51.62
C LEU A 12 -42.32 0.65 50.30
N ALA A 13 -43.57 0.42 49.94
CA ALA A 13 -43.98 -0.06 48.61
C ALA A 13 -43.81 1.08 47.60
N PHE A 14 -42.76 1.04 46.75
CA PHE A 14 -42.66 1.91 45.59
C PHE A 14 -43.43 1.27 44.43
N ALA A 15 -44.55 1.90 44.06
CA ALA A 15 -45.24 1.60 42.82
C ALA A 15 -44.37 2.07 41.63
N SER A 16 -43.76 1.15 40.90
CA SER A 16 -43.01 1.45 39.69
C SER A 16 -43.98 1.78 38.56
N VAL A 17 -44.14 3.05 38.23
CA VAL A 17 -44.80 3.51 37.01
C VAL A 17 -43.86 3.25 35.83
N CYS A 18 -44.08 2.21 35.06
CA CYS A 18 -43.39 1.99 33.79
C CYS A 18 -43.86 3.02 32.74
N PHE A 19 -43.08 4.08 32.56
CA PHE A 19 -43.22 4.92 31.38
C PHE A 19 -42.61 4.14 30.17
N ALA A 20 -43.50 3.66 29.32
CA ALA A 20 -43.11 3.15 28.01
C ALA A 20 -42.58 4.30 27.16
N GLN A 21 -41.28 4.41 27.02
CA GLN A 21 -40.64 5.32 26.04
C GLN A 21 -40.93 4.74 24.63
N PRO A 22 -41.45 5.54 23.68
CA PRO A 22 -41.52 5.12 22.31
C PRO A 22 -40.08 4.92 21.77
N ALA A 23 -39.79 3.71 21.33
CA ALA A 23 -38.54 3.39 20.67
C ALA A 23 -38.38 4.29 19.42
N ALA A 24 -37.47 5.25 19.49
CA ALA A 24 -37.07 6.02 18.33
C ALA A 24 -36.48 5.02 17.31
N GLN A 25 -37.20 4.79 16.22
CA GLN A 25 -36.70 4.04 15.08
C GLN A 25 -35.50 4.80 14.53
N ALA A 26 -34.29 4.31 14.83
CA ALA A 26 -33.07 4.75 14.18
C ALA A 26 -33.21 4.41 12.69
N THR A 27 -33.47 5.41 11.86
CA THR A 27 -33.39 5.30 10.41
C THR A 27 -31.98 4.93 10.05
N ALA A 28 -31.74 3.67 9.72
CA ALA A 28 -30.44 3.20 9.23
C ALA A 28 -30.10 3.99 7.96
N SER A 29 -29.06 4.80 8.06
CA SER A 29 -28.48 5.51 6.91
C SER A 29 -28.07 4.47 5.85
N PRO A 30 -28.43 4.62 4.57
CA PRO A 30 -28.10 3.62 3.56
C PRO A 30 -26.58 3.47 3.49
N SER A 31 -26.11 2.23 3.71
CA SER A 31 -24.71 1.88 3.56
C SER A 31 -24.25 2.23 2.13
N PRO A 32 -23.12 2.91 1.94
CA PRO A 32 -22.64 3.27 0.61
C PRO A 32 -22.43 2.00 -0.22
N LYS A 33 -23.00 1.96 -1.44
CA LYS A 33 -22.83 0.83 -2.37
C LYS A 33 -21.34 0.56 -2.57
N PRO A 34 -20.90 -0.72 -2.50
CA PRO A 34 -19.51 -1.08 -2.75
C PRO A 34 -19.09 -0.57 -4.13
N LYS A 35 -17.95 0.11 -4.20
CA LYS A 35 -17.37 0.54 -5.48
C LYS A 35 -17.04 -0.70 -6.31
N PRO A 36 -17.41 -0.74 -7.61
CA PRO A 36 -17.10 -1.90 -8.46
C PRO A 36 -15.62 -2.24 -8.42
N ALA A 37 -15.30 -3.54 -8.29
CA ALA A 37 -13.92 -4.01 -8.33
C ALA A 37 -13.30 -3.72 -9.70
N MET A 38 -12.04 -3.27 -9.71
CA MET A 38 -11.31 -3.03 -10.95
C MET A 38 -11.07 -4.35 -11.70
N SER A 39 -11.21 -4.34 -13.02
CA SER A 39 -10.81 -5.48 -13.86
C SER A 39 -9.29 -5.66 -13.86
N LYS A 40 -8.80 -6.87 -14.19
CA LYS A 40 -7.36 -7.14 -14.32
C LYS A 40 -6.68 -6.18 -15.31
N ALA A 41 -7.34 -5.86 -16.43
CA ALA A 41 -6.82 -4.90 -17.40
C ALA A 41 -6.68 -3.48 -16.82
N GLN A 42 -7.65 -3.04 -16.04
CA GLN A 42 -7.58 -1.74 -15.35
C GLN A 42 -6.49 -1.73 -14.29
N ILE A 43 -6.31 -2.83 -13.54
CA ILE A 43 -5.23 -2.97 -12.56
C ILE A 43 -3.87 -2.90 -13.27
N LEU A 44 -3.66 -3.68 -14.35
CA LEU A 44 -2.41 -3.64 -15.11
C LEU A 44 -2.11 -2.22 -15.63
N LYS A 45 -3.10 -1.54 -16.22
CA LYS A 45 -2.94 -0.16 -16.68
C LYS A 45 -2.53 0.78 -15.54
N THR A 46 -3.13 0.62 -14.36
CA THR A 46 -2.80 1.44 -13.18
C THR A 46 -1.38 1.19 -12.69
N LEU A 47 -1.00 -0.10 -12.60
CA LEU A 47 0.31 -0.48 -12.06
C LEU A 47 1.44 -0.19 -13.04
N SER A 48 1.25 -0.40 -14.35
CA SER A 48 2.25 -0.02 -15.36
C SER A 48 2.46 1.49 -15.42
N ALA A 49 1.42 2.29 -15.21
CA ALA A 49 1.55 3.74 -15.09
C ALA A 49 2.30 4.14 -13.80
N ALA A 50 2.11 3.41 -12.69
CA ALA A 50 2.85 3.63 -11.46
C ALA A 50 4.34 3.32 -11.62
N GLU A 51 4.69 2.19 -12.26
CA GLU A 51 6.07 1.84 -12.60
C GLU A 51 6.72 2.92 -13.48
N LYS A 52 6.05 3.29 -14.57
CA LYS A 52 6.56 4.34 -15.46
C LYS A 52 6.87 5.63 -14.70
N LYS A 53 6.00 6.02 -13.77
CA LYS A 53 6.22 7.20 -12.91
C LYS A 53 7.48 7.05 -12.02
N LEU A 54 7.77 5.85 -11.51
CA LEU A 54 8.99 5.60 -10.72
C LEU A 54 10.24 5.63 -11.61
N TRP A 55 10.18 5.07 -12.83
CA TRP A 55 11.25 5.15 -13.81
C TRP A 55 11.54 6.59 -14.23
N ASP A 56 10.51 7.39 -14.52
CA ASP A 56 10.63 8.83 -14.83
C ASP A 56 11.27 9.57 -13.65
N ALA A 57 10.87 9.23 -12.42
CA ALA A 57 11.41 9.82 -11.20
C ALA A 57 12.88 9.46 -10.98
N PHE A 58 13.27 8.21 -11.20
CA PHE A 58 14.67 7.77 -11.13
C PHE A 58 15.54 8.50 -12.15
N LYS A 59 15.08 8.54 -13.41
CA LYS A 59 15.75 9.29 -14.49
C LYS A 59 15.97 10.76 -14.11
N ASN A 60 14.98 11.39 -13.49
CA ASN A 60 15.00 12.83 -13.13
C ASN A 60 15.55 13.08 -11.72
N LYS A 61 16.04 12.04 -11.03
CA LYS A 61 16.55 12.13 -9.64
C LYS A 61 15.54 12.75 -8.66
N ASP A 62 14.22 12.53 -8.90
CA ASP A 62 13.14 13.02 -8.05
C ASP A 62 12.69 11.98 -7.03
N PRO A 63 12.95 12.16 -5.72
CA PRO A 63 12.55 11.20 -4.69
C PRO A 63 11.04 11.23 -4.35
N LYS A 64 10.28 12.26 -4.78
CA LYS A 64 8.87 12.45 -4.38
C LYS A 64 7.95 11.31 -4.81
N PRO A 65 8.01 10.79 -6.07
CA PRO A 65 7.20 9.65 -6.48
C PRO A 65 7.51 8.38 -5.68
N PHE A 66 8.77 8.14 -5.29
CA PHE A 66 9.16 7.02 -4.42
C PHE A 66 8.56 7.18 -3.02
N LYS A 67 8.61 8.38 -2.42
CA LYS A 67 7.96 8.66 -1.13
C LYS A 67 6.47 8.32 -1.13
N SER A 68 5.77 8.63 -2.22
CA SER A 68 4.32 8.49 -2.33
C SER A 68 3.85 7.17 -2.93
N GLY A 69 4.68 6.50 -3.72
CA GLY A 69 4.36 5.25 -4.44
C GLY A 69 4.76 3.98 -3.70
N LEU A 70 5.77 4.06 -2.81
CA LEU A 70 6.20 2.95 -1.98
C LEU A 70 5.42 2.91 -0.66
N ALA A 71 5.07 1.70 -0.20
CA ALA A 71 4.52 1.48 1.14
C ALA A 71 5.56 1.81 2.22
N ALA A 72 5.15 2.05 3.47
CA ALA A 72 6.07 2.36 4.55
C ALA A 72 7.04 1.19 4.86
N ASP A 73 6.56 -0.03 4.68
CA ASP A 73 7.29 -1.28 4.87
C ASP A 73 7.89 -1.85 3.58
N ALA A 74 7.95 -1.05 2.51
CA ALA A 74 8.51 -1.49 1.24
C ALA A 74 10.01 -1.73 1.32
N PHE A 75 10.46 -2.73 0.56
CA PHE A 75 11.88 -3.03 0.39
C PHE A 75 12.18 -3.47 -1.04
N ALA A 76 13.42 -3.30 -1.45
CA ALA A 76 13.96 -3.84 -2.69
C ALA A 76 15.09 -4.82 -2.38
N ILE A 77 15.36 -5.74 -3.33
CA ILE A 77 16.54 -6.60 -3.30
C ILE A 77 17.42 -6.20 -4.49
N SER A 78 18.67 -5.87 -4.20
CA SER A 78 19.71 -5.59 -5.18
C SER A 78 20.94 -6.45 -4.93
N GLU A 79 21.98 -6.28 -5.73
CA GLU A 79 23.28 -6.91 -5.48
C GLU A 79 23.92 -6.49 -4.15
N ASN A 80 23.52 -5.33 -3.60
CA ASN A 80 24.00 -4.80 -2.32
C ASN A 80 23.18 -5.32 -1.12
N GLY A 81 22.13 -6.13 -1.34
CA GLY A 81 21.28 -6.72 -0.32
C GLY A 81 19.89 -6.11 -0.28
N ILE A 82 19.32 -5.96 0.93
CA ILE A 82 17.97 -5.47 1.16
C ILE A 82 18.02 -3.96 1.42
N GLU A 83 17.32 -3.21 0.60
CA GLU A 83 17.18 -1.76 0.68
C GLU A 83 15.77 -1.39 1.10
N LYS A 84 15.62 -0.65 2.20
CA LYS A 84 14.32 -0.17 2.66
C LYS A 84 13.89 1.09 1.89
N LYS A 85 12.60 1.42 1.96
CA LYS A 85 12.06 2.64 1.35
C LYS A 85 12.88 3.90 1.65
N GLU A 86 13.28 4.10 2.91
CA GLU A 86 14.02 5.29 3.34
C GLU A 86 15.39 5.37 2.65
N ASP A 87 16.05 4.24 2.47
CA ASP A 87 17.37 4.17 1.81
C ASP A 87 17.21 4.46 0.32
N THR A 88 16.22 3.84 -0.35
CA THR A 88 15.88 4.14 -1.75
C THR A 88 15.60 5.63 -1.94
N VAL A 89 14.74 6.23 -1.10
CA VAL A 89 14.38 7.64 -1.21
C VAL A 89 15.57 8.57 -1.03
N LYS A 90 16.51 8.24 -0.13
CA LYS A 90 17.76 9.01 0.09
C LYS A 90 18.73 8.86 -1.07
N MET A 91 18.80 7.67 -1.66
CA MET A 91 19.72 7.35 -2.76
C MET A 91 19.33 8.06 -4.06
N ILE A 92 18.03 8.14 -4.41
CA ILE A 92 17.57 8.68 -5.70
C ILE A 92 18.23 10.00 -6.12
N PRO A 93 18.27 11.07 -5.28
CA PRO A 93 18.86 12.37 -5.70
C PRO A 93 20.35 12.31 -6.00
N THR A 94 21.07 11.35 -5.41
CA THR A 94 22.52 11.24 -5.48
C THR A 94 22.99 10.03 -6.29
N ALA A 95 22.05 9.27 -6.87
CA ALA A 95 22.38 8.10 -7.68
C ALA A 95 23.40 8.48 -8.77
N PRO A 96 24.53 7.76 -8.89
CA PRO A 96 25.56 8.04 -9.89
C PRO A 96 25.16 7.50 -11.27
N CYS A 97 23.88 7.68 -11.63
CA CYS A 97 23.30 7.19 -12.87
C CYS A 97 22.91 8.36 -13.78
N GLU A 98 23.20 8.20 -15.07
CA GLU A 98 22.76 9.12 -16.12
C GLU A 98 21.92 8.32 -17.13
N ILE A 99 20.63 8.62 -17.19
CA ILE A 99 19.66 7.93 -18.05
C ILE A 99 19.20 8.87 -19.14
N LYS A 100 19.49 8.53 -20.39
CA LYS A 100 19.03 9.27 -21.57
C LYS A 100 17.60 8.88 -21.92
N SER A 101 17.35 7.58 -22.03
CA SER A 101 16.04 7.02 -22.32
C SER A 101 15.87 5.64 -21.70
N TYR A 102 14.61 5.19 -21.61
CA TYR A 102 14.27 3.82 -21.23
C TYR A 102 13.03 3.33 -21.98
N GLU A 103 12.90 2.03 -22.09
CA GLU A 103 11.75 1.33 -22.66
C GLU A 103 11.29 0.25 -21.69
N LEU A 104 9.97 0.16 -21.46
CA LEU A 104 9.35 -0.85 -20.61
C LEU A 104 8.41 -1.70 -21.46
N SER A 105 8.65 -3.01 -21.50
CA SER A 105 7.95 -3.96 -22.35
C SER A 105 7.60 -5.26 -21.62
N ASP A 106 6.96 -6.20 -22.31
CA ASP A 106 6.68 -7.56 -21.84
C ASP A 106 5.90 -7.60 -20.50
N TRP A 107 4.92 -6.70 -20.35
CA TRP A 107 4.14 -6.55 -19.14
C TRP A 107 3.27 -7.77 -18.84
N LYS A 108 3.34 -8.27 -17.60
CA LYS A 108 2.48 -9.33 -17.09
C LYS A 108 1.97 -9.00 -15.71
N LEU A 109 0.67 -9.23 -15.48
CA LEU A 109 0.01 -9.11 -14.18
C LEU A 109 -0.37 -10.47 -13.65
N THR A 110 0.03 -10.78 -12.42
CA THR A 110 -0.44 -11.92 -11.64
C THR A 110 -1.10 -11.43 -10.37
N MET A 111 -2.41 -11.68 -10.22
CA MET A 111 -3.09 -11.37 -8.96
C MET A 111 -2.73 -12.45 -7.94
N LEU A 112 -2.14 -12.05 -6.82
CA LEU A 112 -1.80 -12.93 -5.69
C LEU A 112 -2.98 -13.02 -4.71
N SER A 113 -3.78 -11.96 -4.63
CA SER A 113 -5.05 -11.90 -3.88
C SER A 113 -5.95 -10.82 -4.50
N SER A 114 -7.11 -10.55 -3.91
CA SER A 114 -7.97 -9.43 -4.32
C SER A 114 -7.32 -8.05 -4.13
N SER A 115 -6.30 -7.94 -3.27
CA SER A 115 -5.63 -6.69 -2.91
C SER A 115 -4.11 -6.73 -3.09
N THR A 116 -3.57 -7.80 -3.69
CA THR A 116 -2.12 -7.95 -3.92
C THR A 116 -1.86 -8.43 -5.34
N ALA A 117 -0.95 -7.78 -6.03
CA ALA A 117 -0.61 -8.08 -7.41
C ALA A 117 0.91 -8.08 -7.60
N LEU A 118 1.39 -9.04 -8.40
CA LEU A 118 2.75 -9.07 -8.94
C LEU A 118 2.69 -8.53 -10.37
N VAL A 119 3.51 -7.53 -10.67
CA VAL A 119 3.77 -7.06 -12.03
C VAL A 119 5.18 -7.44 -12.41
N THR A 120 5.34 -8.07 -13.57
CA THR A 120 6.67 -8.32 -14.16
C THR A 120 6.75 -7.65 -15.53
N TYR A 121 7.91 -7.14 -15.86
CA TYR A 121 8.16 -6.47 -17.12
C TYR A 121 9.66 -6.42 -17.43
N LYS A 122 10.02 -6.08 -18.65
CA LYS A 122 11.39 -5.87 -19.07
C LYS A 122 11.69 -4.37 -19.12
N GLY A 123 12.79 -3.95 -18.50
CA GLY A 123 13.34 -2.60 -18.57
C GLY A 123 14.63 -2.57 -19.39
N LYS A 124 14.65 -1.76 -20.46
CA LYS A 124 15.84 -1.47 -21.25
C LYS A 124 16.20 0.00 -21.08
N THR A 125 17.44 0.28 -20.75
CA THR A 125 17.91 1.64 -20.46
C THR A 125 19.07 2.01 -21.37
N ASP A 126 19.00 3.18 -22.00
CA ASP A 126 20.16 3.86 -22.57
C ASP A 126 20.72 4.81 -21.52
N GLY A 127 21.82 4.42 -20.90
CA GLY A 127 22.43 5.18 -19.82
C GLY A 127 23.54 4.42 -19.11
N THR A 128 24.13 5.06 -18.12
CA THR A 128 25.19 4.50 -17.28
C THR A 128 24.89 4.70 -15.81
N CYS A 129 25.36 3.78 -14.96
CA CYS A 129 25.46 3.95 -13.51
C CYS A 129 26.90 3.73 -13.07
N ALA A 130 27.47 4.67 -12.34
CA ALA A 130 28.88 4.66 -11.93
C ALA A 130 29.84 4.39 -13.13
N GLY A 131 29.54 4.97 -14.29
CA GLY A 131 30.34 4.83 -15.52
C GLY A 131 30.14 3.50 -16.28
N LYS A 132 29.33 2.57 -15.79
CA LYS A 132 29.04 1.30 -16.46
C LYS A 132 27.69 1.37 -17.15
N ALA A 133 27.56 0.77 -18.34
CA ALA A 133 26.28 0.65 -19.05
C ALA A 133 25.26 -0.08 -18.18
N ILE A 134 24.03 0.44 -18.18
CA ILE A 134 22.92 -0.19 -17.43
C ILE A 134 22.44 -1.40 -18.26
N PRO A 135 22.43 -2.62 -17.70
CA PRO A 135 21.95 -3.80 -18.40
C PRO A 135 20.45 -3.74 -18.62
N THR A 136 19.97 -4.47 -19.63
CA THR A 136 18.54 -4.80 -19.70
C THR A 136 18.18 -5.71 -18.54
N VAL A 137 17.05 -5.47 -17.88
CA VAL A 137 16.63 -6.19 -16.68
C VAL A 137 15.23 -6.76 -16.81
N TRP A 138 14.97 -7.89 -16.15
CA TRP A 138 13.62 -8.28 -15.75
C TRP A 138 13.31 -7.68 -14.40
N CYS A 139 12.21 -6.96 -14.35
CA CYS A 139 11.71 -6.32 -13.13
C CYS A 139 10.55 -7.13 -12.56
N SER A 140 10.48 -7.20 -11.24
CA SER A 140 9.41 -7.82 -10.48
C SER A 140 8.99 -6.87 -9.35
N THR A 141 7.75 -6.39 -9.38
CA THR A 141 7.21 -5.51 -8.34
C THR A 141 5.94 -6.11 -7.77
N ILE A 142 5.87 -6.24 -6.45
CA ILE A 142 4.63 -6.58 -5.75
C ILE A 142 3.98 -5.28 -5.26
N TYR A 143 2.70 -5.14 -5.60
CA TYR A 143 1.83 -4.07 -5.15
C TYR A 143 0.79 -4.57 -4.18
N ALA A 144 0.53 -3.81 -3.12
CA ALA A 144 -0.61 -4.00 -2.21
C ALA A 144 -1.58 -2.82 -2.30
N ASN A 145 -2.86 -3.12 -2.40
CA ASN A 145 -3.93 -2.11 -2.33
C ASN A 145 -4.24 -1.84 -0.84
N ARG A 146 -3.84 -0.68 -0.37
CA ARG A 146 -4.05 -0.23 1.02
C ARG A 146 -4.96 0.99 1.01
N GLY A 147 -6.18 0.82 1.50
CA GLY A 147 -7.16 1.93 1.54
C GLY A 147 -7.55 2.46 0.16
N GLY A 148 -7.62 1.61 -0.85
CA GLY A 148 -7.97 1.99 -2.24
C GLY A 148 -6.78 2.50 -3.07
N LYS A 149 -5.57 2.57 -2.50
CA LYS A 149 -4.35 2.99 -3.18
C LYS A 149 -3.39 1.82 -3.36
N TRP A 150 -2.94 1.58 -4.58
CA TRP A 150 -1.88 0.63 -4.87
C TRP A 150 -0.51 1.22 -4.51
N LEU A 151 0.23 0.53 -3.66
CA LEU A 151 1.58 0.91 -3.22
C LEU A 151 2.52 -0.27 -3.48
N ALA A 152 3.71 0.00 -4.03
CA ALA A 152 4.74 -1.02 -4.15
C ALA A 152 5.25 -1.41 -2.75
N VAL A 153 5.30 -2.72 -2.48
CA VAL A 153 5.78 -3.28 -1.21
C VAL A 153 7.10 -4.04 -1.39
N PHE A 154 7.39 -4.47 -2.62
CA PHE A 154 8.61 -5.20 -2.98
C PHE A 154 9.02 -4.86 -4.40
N HIS A 155 10.33 -4.74 -4.65
CA HIS A 155 10.91 -4.62 -5.99
C HIS A 155 12.21 -5.39 -6.11
N GLN A 156 12.44 -5.97 -7.30
CA GLN A 156 13.69 -6.62 -7.65
C GLN A 156 13.94 -6.50 -9.15
N GLU A 157 15.19 -6.30 -9.53
CA GLU A 157 15.68 -6.33 -10.88
C GLU A 157 16.68 -7.49 -11.07
N THR A 158 16.62 -8.15 -12.22
CA THR A 158 17.54 -9.23 -12.60
C THR A 158 18.06 -8.95 -14.00
N PRO A 159 19.38 -8.76 -14.17
CA PRO A 159 19.97 -8.57 -15.49
C PRO A 159 19.65 -9.72 -16.44
N THR A 160 19.34 -9.39 -17.71
CA THR A 160 19.22 -10.40 -18.76
C THR A 160 20.61 -10.79 -19.26
N LYS A 161 20.72 -12.05 -19.71
CA LYS A 161 21.93 -12.52 -20.40
C LYS A 161 21.98 -11.99 -21.82
#